data_76382160c50434369eaa31af127103c7
#
_entry.id   76382160c50434369eaa31af127103c7
#
_cell.length_a   1.000
_cell.length_b   1.000
_cell.length_c   1.000
_cell.angle_alpha   90.00
_cell.angle_beta   90.00
_cell.angle_gamma   90.00
#
_symmetry.space_group_name_H-M   'P 1'
#
loop_
_entity.id
_entity.type
_entity.pdbx_description
1 polymer ?
#
loop_
_entity_poly.entity_id
_entity_poly.type
_entity_poly.pdbx_seq_one_letter_code
_entity_poly.pdbx_strand_id
1 'polypeptide(L)'
;MYGRKVKLRFLFVVIVLITLILTTFLILKSLEENVVYFQSPSEIKSLTEIDKSKIRVGGMVKKNSISINSNEVNFIITDFKNEINVTYSGAVPNLFAEEKGVVAEGFLKDRNFFSATKILAKHDENYMPPEVKEALGEK
;
A
#
# COMPACT_ATOMS: atom_id res chain seq x y z
N MET A 1 57.06 -5.50 11.02
CA MET A 1 56.38 -6.23 9.96
C MET A 1 55.43 -7.25 10.56
N TYR A 2 54.17 -7.16 10.21
CA TYR A 2 53.18 -8.18 10.63
C TYR A 2 53.35 -9.46 9.84
N GLY A 3 53.34 -10.60 10.54
CA GLY A 3 53.49 -11.91 9.92
C GLY A 3 52.33 -12.23 8.95
N ARG A 4 52.60 -13.07 7.95
CA ARG A 4 51.62 -13.47 6.92
C ARG A 4 50.31 -13.98 7.52
N LYS A 5 50.34 -14.64 8.67
CA LYS A 5 49.16 -15.12 9.40
C LYS A 5 48.28 -13.98 9.96
N VAL A 6 48.90 -12.89 10.40
CA VAL A 6 48.21 -11.71 10.94
C VAL A 6 47.49 -10.96 9.79
N LYS A 7 48.14 -10.82 8.64
CA LYS A 7 47.50 -10.22 7.45
C LYS A 7 46.32 -11.00 6.96
N LEU A 8 46.39 -12.33 6.96
CA LEU A 8 45.26 -13.20 6.59
C LEU A 8 44.09 -13.08 7.55
N ARG A 9 44.37 -13.03 8.88
CA ARG A 9 43.33 -12.82 9.89
C ARG A 9 42.64 -11.46 9.74
N PHE A 10 43.43 -10.44 9.52
CA PHE A 10 42.93 -9.08 9.28
C PHE A 10 42.08 -9.03 8.01
N LEU A 11 42.55 -9.62 6.91
CA LEU A 11 41.77 -9.72 5.67
C LEU A 11 40.44 -10.47 5.88
N PHE A 12 40.48 -11.57 6.63
CA PHE A 12 39.27 -12.33 6.95
C PHE A 12 38.23 -11.49 7.72
N VAL A 13 38.66 -10.75 8.73
CA VAL A 13 37.82 -9.86 9.52
C VAL A 13 37.21 -8.77 8.64
N VAL A 14 37.99 -8.19 7.75
CA VAL A 14 37.51 -7.16 6.81
C VAL A 14 36.46 -7.72 5.86
N ILE A 15 36.67 -8.92 5.32
CA ILE A 15 35.70 -9.59 4.43
C ILE A 15 34.38 -9.86 5.18
N VAL A 16 34.45 -10.38 6.40
CA VAL A 16 33.26 -10.65 7.23
C VAL A 16 32.51 -9.34 7.51
N LEU A 17 33.22 -8.26 7.84
CA LEU A 17 32.60 -6.95 8.11
C LEU A 17 31.91 -6.40 6.87
N ILE A 18 32.54 -6.45 5.71
CA ILE A 18 31.95 -6.00 4.43
C ILE A 18 30.72 -6.82 4.10
N THR A 19 30.78 -8.15 4.25
CA THR A 19 29.61 -9.03 4.00
C THR A 19 28.47 -8.68 4.91
N LEU A 20 28.72 -8.41 6.18
CA LEU A 20 27.70 -8.06 7.16
C LEU A 20 27.03 -6.72 6.82
N ILE A 21 27.79 -5.72 6.45
CA ILE A 21 27.29 -4.40 6.01
C ILE A 21 26.42 -4.56 4.76
N LEU A 22 26.93 -5.31 3.77
CA LEU A 22 26.20 -5.55 2.53
C LEU A 22 24.88 -6.29 2.76
N THR A 23 24.88 -7.32 3.58
CA THR A 23 23.68 -8.08 3.94
C THR A 23 22.65 -7.20 4.65
N THR A 24 23.10 -6.40 5.62
CA THR A 24 22.22 -5.46 6.33
C THR A 24 21.61 -4.45 5.36
N PHE A 25 22.40 -3.90 4.46
CA PHE A 25 21.92 -2.96 3.44
C PHE A 25 20.85 -3.59 2.53
N LEU A 26 21.08 -4.82 2.07
CA LEU A 26 20.10 -5.54 1.23
C LEU A 26 18.81 -5.84 1.97
N ILE A 27 18.89 -6.21 3.26
CA ILE A 27 17.70 -6.45 4.10
C ILE A 27 16.90 -5.15 4.27
N LEU A 28 17.56 -4.06 4.62
CA LEU A 28 16.88 -2.77 4.79
C LEU A 28 16.20 -2.31 3.51
N LYS A 29 16.90 -2.42 2.39
CA LYS A 29 16.35 -2.07 1.08
C LYS A 29 15.15 -2.95 0.70
N SER A 30 15.22 -4.24 0.96
CA SER A 30 14.10 -5.16 0.73
C SER A 30 12.89 -4.86 1.61
N LEU A 31 13.10 -4.41 2.82
CA LEU A 31 12.01 -3.99 3.71
C LEU A 31 11.35 -2.69 3.23
N GLU A 32 12.12 -1.70 2.79
CA GLU A 32 11.59 -0.46 2.24
C GLU A 32 10.65 -0.70 1.05
N GLU A 33 11.02 -1.60 0.14
CA GLU A 33 10.22 -1.92 -1.05
C GLU A 33 8.92 -2.68 -0.70
N ASN A 34 8.86 -3.33 0.45
CA ASN A 34 7.70 -4.14 0.88
C ASN A 34 6.77 -3.44 1.88
N VAL A 35 7.14 -2.28 2.39
CA VAL A 35 6.26 -1.49 3.25
C VAL A 35 5.23 -0.76 2.40
N VAL A 36 4.00 -1.24 2.45
CA VAL A 36 2.88 -0.62 1.76
C VAL A 36 2.05 0.13 2.78
N TYR A 37 2.10 1.46 2.74
CA TYR A 37 1.36 2.32 3.66
C TYR A 37 -0.13 2.31 3.36
N PHE A 38 -0.93 2.24 4.41
CA PHE A 38 -2.37 2.40 4.31
C PHE A 38 -2.75 3.87 4.43
N GLN A 39 -3.61 4.34 3.54
CA GLN A 39 -4.11 5.71 3.55
C GLN A 39 -5.62 5.73 3.27
N SER A 40 -6.32 6.64 3.92
CA SER A 40 -7.71 6.93 3.61
C SER A 40 -7.81 8.00 2.51
N PRO A 41 -8.96 8.14 1.83
CA PRO A 41 -9.18 9.22 0.89
C PRO A 41 -8.92 10.61 1.47
N SER A 42 -9.26 10.85 2.73
CA SER A 42 -8.99 12.13 3.42
C SER A 42 -7.50 12.39 3.61
N GLU A 43 -6.73 11.37 3.98
CA GLU A 43 -5.27 11.48 4.11
C GLU A 43 -4.60 11.79 2.78
N ILE A 44 -5.04 11.14 1.69
CA ILE A 44 -4.54 11.40 0.33
C ILE A 44 -4.81 12.86 -0.08
N LYS A 45 -5.98 13.39 0.21
CA LYS A 45 -6.32 14.78 -0.07
C LYS A 45 -5.45 15.79 0.68
N SER A 46 -4.94 15.41 1.85
CA SER A 46 -4.07 16.25 2.68
C SER A 46 -2.59 16.17 2.31
N LEU A 47 -2.20 15.24 1.43
CA LEU A 47 -0.81 15.11 1.01
C LEU A 47 -0.30 16.37 0.32
N THR A 48 0.87 16.82 0.72
CA THR A 48 1.56 17.95 0.08
C THR A 48 2.20 17.52 -1.24
N GLU A 49 2.77 16.33 -1.26
CA GLU A 49 3.39 15.73 -2.45
C GLU A 49 2.80 14.34 -2.70
N ILE A 50 2.72 13.97 -3.96
CA ILE A 50 2.27 12.64 -4.38
C ILE A 50 3.49 11.75 -4.52
N ASP A 51 3.62 10.80 -3.62
CA ASP A 51 4.62 9.75 -3.72
C ASP A 51 4.16 8.73 -4.77
N LYS A 52 5.09 8.31 -5.61
CA LYS A 52 4.86 7.26 -6.63
C LYS A 52 5.03 5.85 -6.07
N SER A 53 5.24 5.72 -4.79
CA SER A 53 5.32 4.41 -4.13
C SER A 53 3.96 3.70 -4.12
N LYS A 54 4.02 2.38 -3.96
CA LYS A 54 2.84 1.56 -3.83
C LYS A 54 2.17 1.81 -2.48
N ILE A 55 0.89 2.12 -2.49
CA ILE A 55 0.11 2.36 -1.29
C ILE A 55 -1.18 1.52 -1.28
N ARG A 56 -1.81 1.42 -0.13
CA ARG A 56 -3.15 0.85 0.04
C ARG A 56 -4.13 1.96 0.37
N VAL A 57 -5.20 2.01 -0.38
CA VAL A 57 -6.31 2.93 -0.11
C VAL A 57 -7.49 2.11 0.37
N GLY A 58 -7.99 2.45 1.54
CA GLY A 58 -9.12 1.74 2.14
C GLY A 58 -10.28 2.67 2.45
N GLY A 59 -11.46 2.11 2.42
CA GLY A 59 -12.71 2.79 2.72
C GLY A 59 -13.90 1.96 2.28
N MET A 60 -15.00 2.62 1.97
CA MET A 60 -16.22 2.01 1.48
C MET A 60 -16.39 2.26 -0.01
N VAL A 61 -16.91 1.28 -0.74
CA VAL A 61 -17.32 1.49 -2.14
C VAL A 61 -18.58 2.35 -2.15
N LYS A 62 -18.49 3.49 -2.81
CA LYS A 62 -19.64 4.41 -2.91
C LYS A 62 -20.78 3.79 -3.70
N LYS A 63 -22.00 4.01 -3.25
CA LYS A 63 -23.21 3.54 -3.92
C LYS A 63 -23.33 4.14 -5.33
N ASN A 64 -23.72 3.32 -6.30
CA ASN A 64 -23.87 3.70 -7.71
C ASN A 64 -22.58 4.21 -8.38
N SER A 65 -21.41 3.83 -7.85
CA SER A 65 -20.12 4.24 -8.39
C SER A 65 -19.44 3.17 -9.25
N ILE A 66 -19.87 1.93 -9.17
CA ILE A 66 -19.25 0.83 -9.90
C ILE A 66 -19.65 0.89 -11.38
N SER A 67 -18.64 1.00 -12.25
CA SER A 67 -18.78 0.95 -13.69
C SER A 67 -17.83 -0.10 -14.25
N ILE A 68 -18.39 -1.10 -14.90
CA ILE A 68 -17.62 -2.21 -15.48
C ILE A 68 -17.56 -2.02 -16.99
N ASN A 69 -16.37 -1.79 -17.51
CA ASN A 69 -16.07 -1.82 -18.93
C ASN A 69 -15.40 -3.16 -19.27
N SER A 70 -15.18 -3.43 -20.55
CA SER A 70 -14.72 -4.74 -21.07
C SER A 70 -13.55 -5.35 -20.28
N ASN A 71 -12.60 -4.54 -19.82
CA ASN A 71 -11.39 -4.99 -19.11
C ASN A 71 -11.06 -4.16 -17.86
N GLU A 72 -11.89 -3.16 -17.55
CA GLU A 72 -11.61 -2.25 -16.44
C GLU A 72 -12.85 -2.08 -15.57
N VAL A 73 -12.61 -2.03 -14.28
CA VAL A 73 -13.63 -1.71 -13.27
C VAL A 73 -13.26 -0.37 -12.66
N ASN A 74 -14.18 0.58 -12.76
CA ASN A 74 -14.05 1.89 -12.13
C ASN A 74 -15.04 1.99 -10.99
N PHE A 75 -14.58 2.50 -9.86
CA PHE A 75 -15.42 2.73 -8.69
C PHE A 75 -14.83 3.83 -7.82
N ILE A 76 -15.60 4.28 -6.85
CA ILE A 76 -15.18 5.32 -5.91
C ILE A 76 -15.05 4.72 -4.52
N ILE A 77 -13.91 4.96 -3.88
CA ILE A 77 -13.70 4.69 -2.46
C ILE A 77 -13.93 5.98 -1.68
N THR A 78 -14.74 5.90 -0.65
CA THR A 78 -15.05 7.02 0.23
C THR A 78 -14.80 6.65 1.70
N ASP A 79 -14.36 7.64 2.46
CA ASP A 79 -14.34 7.62 3.93
C ASP A 79 -15.46 8.47 4.54
N PHE A 80 -16.49 8.78 3.73
CA PHE A 80 -17.62 9.66 4.02
C PHE A 80 -17.28 11.15 4.16
N LYS A 81 -16.00 11.53 4.06
CA LYS A 81 -15.54 12.91 4.00
C LYS A 81 -14.98 13.28 2.64
N ASN A 82 -14.17 12.39 2.10
CA ASN A 82 -13.53 12.56 0.81
C ASN A 82 -13.68 11.29 -0.03
N GLU A 83 -13.44 11.43 -1.31
CA GLU A 83 -13.59 10.38 -2.31
C GLU A 83 -12.37 10.29 -3.20
N ILE A 84 -12.06 9.09 -3.66
CA ILE A 84 -11.03 8.84 -4.65
C ILE A 84 -11.55 7.89 -5.72
N ASN A 85 -11.31 8.22 -6.98
CA ASN A 85 -11.65 7.37 -8.12
C ASN A 85 -10.59 6.28 -8.27
N VAL A 86 -11.04 5.03 -8.36
CA VAL A 86 -10.18 3.87 -8.50
C VAL A 86 -10.46 3.18 -9.83
N THR A 87 -9.40 2.91 -10.56
CA THR A 87 -9.43 2.10 -11.79
C THR A 87 -8.68 0.80 -11.53
N TYR A 88 -9.31 -0.31 -11.84
CA TYR A 88 -8.75 -1.64 -11.68
C TYR A 88 -8.95 -2.49 -12.93
N SER A 89 -7.87 -3.12 -13.41
CA SER A 89 -7.92 -4.08 -14.51
C SER A 89 -7.72 -5.49 -13.95
N GLY A 90 -8.75 -6.31 -14.06
CA GLY A 90 -8.72 -7.71 -13.60
C GLY A 90 -10.03 -8.18 -13.01
N ALA A 91 -10.01 -9.40 -12.48
CA ALA A 91 -11.15 -10.00 -11.83
C ALA A 91 -11.36 -9.42 -10.44
N VAL A 92 -12.54 -8.90 -10.17
CA VAL A 92 -12.93 -8.42 -8.84
C VAL A 92 -13.21 -9.59 -7.89
N PRO A 93 -12.88 -9.46 -6.60
CA PRO A 93 -13.25 -10.47 -5.61
C PRO A 93 -14.76 -10.66 -5.51
N ASN A 94 -15.18 -11.86 -5.15
CA ASN A 94 -16.62 -12.17 -5.00
C ASN A 94 -17.35 -11.30 -3.97
N LEU A 95 -16.63 -10.78 -2.99
CA LEU A 95 -17.17 -9.93 -1.93
C LEU A 95 -17.15 -8.43 -2.28
N PHE A 96 -16.64 -8.08 -3.45
CA PHE A 96 -16.62 -6.70 -3.92
C PHE A 96 -18.04 -6.26 -4.30
N ALA A 97 -18.55 -5.28 -3.59
CA ALA A 97 -19.87 -4.72 -3.82
C ALA A 97 -19.96 -3.28 -3.31
N GLU A 98 -20.97 -2.59 -3.77
CA GLU A 98 -21.30 -1.25 -3.26
C GLU A 98 -21.61 -1.28 -1.76
N GLU A 99 -21.28 -0.22 -1.07
CA GLU A 99 -21.48 -0.06 0.38
C GLU A 99 -20.74 -1.09 1.25
N LYS A 100 -19.75 -1.76 0.68
CA LYS A 100 -18.87 -2.71 1.37
C LYS A 100 -17.47 -2.15 1.56
N GLY A 101 -16.79 -2.59 2.61
CA GLY A 101 -15.40 -2.26 2.85
C GLY A 101 -14.47 -2.85 1.80
N VAL A 102 -13.54 -2.04 1.33
CA VAL A 102 -12.57 -2.42 0.31
C VAL A 102 -11.21 -1.81 0.62
N VAL A 103 -10.16 -2.53 0.26
CA VAL A 103 -8.79 -2.03 0.24
C VAL A 103 -8.23 -2.24 -1.16
N ALA A 104 -7.83 -1.17 -1.81
CA ALA A 104 -7.18 -1.20 -3.11
C ALA A 104 -5.68 -0.96 -2.94
N GLU A 105 -4.87 -1.83 -3.49
CA GLU A 105 -3.41 -1.71 -3.50
C GLU A 105 -2.94 -1.30 -4.89
N GLY A 106 -2.11 -0.28 -4.98
CA GLY A 106 -1.63 0.22 -6.26
C GLY A 106 -0.90 1.56 -6.14
N PHE A 107 -1.04 2.37 -7.16
CA PHE A 107 -0.31 3.63 -7.31
C PHE A 107 -1.25 4.82 -7.45
N LEU A 108 -0.92 5.91 -6.79
CA LEU A 108 -1.64 7.16 -6.90
C LEU A 108 -1.23 7.87 -8.20
N LYS A 109 -2.21 8.18 -9.06
CA LYS A 109 -1.98 9.01 -10.26
C LYS A 109 -2.00 10.49 -9.92
N ASP A 110 -2.98 10.91 -9.14
CA ASP A 110 -3.10 12.24 -8.55
C ASP A 110 -3.98 12.13 -7.28
N ARG A 111 -4.37 13.25 -6.68
CA ARG A 111 -5.18 13.27 -5.46
C ARG A 111 -6.60 12.75 -5.63
N ASN A 112 -7.05 12.58 -6.85
CA ASN A 112 -8.41 12.16 -7.19
C ASN A 112 -8.48 10.79 -7.87
N PHE A 113 -7.36 10.32 -8.44
CA PHE A 113 -7.30 9.09 -9.24
C PHE A 113 -6.24 8.13 -8.72
N PHE A 114 -6.65 6.89 -8.54
CA PHE A 114 -5.82 5.80 -8.06
C PHE A 114 -5.90 4.63 -9.03
N SER A 115 -4.74 4.10 -9.41
CA SER A 115 -4.64 2.91 -10.26
C SER A 115 -4.35 1.69 -9.39
N ALA A 116 -5.36 0.85 -9.19
CA ALA A 116 -5.24 -0.36 -8.39
C ALA A 116 -4.63 -1.50 -9.20
N THR A 117 -3.71 -2.22 -8.59
CA THR A 117 -3.15 -3.47 -9.10
C THR A 117 -3.78 -4.68 -8.43
N LYS A 118 -4.36 -4.49 -7.25
CA LYS A 118 -5.02 -5.53 -6.47
C LYS A 118 -6.16 -4.94 -5.64
N ILE A 119 -7.25 -5.67 -5.53
CA ILE A 119 -8.40 -5.32 -4.69
C ILE A 119 -8.59 -6.41 -3.64
N LEU A 120 -8.78 -5.99 -2.40
CA LEU A 120 -9.07 -6.85 -1.26
C LEU A 120 -10.43 -6.44 -0.70
N ALA A 121 -11.41 -7.31 -0.82
CA ALA A 121 -12.70 -7.15 -0.18
C ALA A 121 -12.74 -7.99 1.10
N LYS A 122 -13.25 -7.42 2.19
CA LYS A 122 -13.28 -8.13 3.47
C LYS A 122 -14.56 -8.94 3.64
N HIS A 123 -14.40 -10.07 4.35
CA HIS A 123 -15.43 -11.08 4.57
C HIS A 123 -16.50 -10.66 5.58
N ASP A 124 -16.25 -9.62 6.36
CA ASP A 124 -17.10 -9.22 7.47
C ASP A 124 -18.05 -8.09 7.03
N GLU A 125 -19.34 -8.38 6.98
CA GLU A 125 -20.37 -7.40 6.60
C GLU A 125 -20.43 -6.20 7.55
N ASN A 126 -19.98 -6.38 8.79
CA ASN A 126 -19.94 -5.34 9.81
C ASN A 126 -18.52 -4.74 10.01
N TYR A 127 -17.56 -5.17 9.22
CA TYR A 127 -16.20 -4.66 9.36
C TYR A 127 -16.09 -3.25 8.76
N MET A 128 -15.88 -2.31 9.63
CA MET A 128 -15.49 -0.95 9.26
C MET A 128 -14.05 -0.72 9.73
N PRO A 129 -13.13 -0.28 8.84
CA PRO A 129 -11.77 0.06 9.27
C PRO A 129 -11.81 1.03 10.46
N PRO A 130 -10.90 0.90 11.45
CA PRO A 130 -10.89 1.78 12.62
C PRO A 130 -10.85 3.26 12.26
N GLU A 131 -10.09 3.61 11.23
CA GLU A 131 -9.95 4.97 10.72
C GLU A 131 -11.29 5.52 10.19
N VAL A 132 -12.10 4.69 9.56
CA VAL A 132 -13.43 5.07 9.07
C VAL A 132 -14.42 5.25 10.23
N LYS A 133 -14.34 4.39 11.24
CA LYS A 133 -15.14 4.55 12.47
C LYS A 133 -14.85 5.86 13.18
N GLU A 134 -13.59 6.21 13.35
CA GLU A 134 -13.17 7.48 13.93
C GLU A 134 -13.67 8.67 13.10
N ALA A 135 -13.60 8.58 11.78
CA ALA A 135 -14.09 9.61 10.88
C ALA A 135 -15.59 9.82 10.97
N LEU A 136 -16.37 8.78 11.26
CA LEU A 136 -17.83 8.86 11.46
C LEU A 136 -18.24 9.30 12.86
N GLY A 137 -17.29 9.44 13.80
CA GLY A 137 -17.59 9.77 15.19
C GLY A 137 -18.30 8.65 15.98
N GLU A 138 -18.33 7.45 15.48
CA GLU A 138 -18.80 6.27 16.20
C GLU A 138 -17.72 5.78 17.16
N LYS A 139 -18.06 5.75 18.44
CA LYS A 139 -17.19 5.24 19.50
C LYS A 139 -17.41 3.74 19.70
#